data_b0bd52617044490e9ebca3ea6e837d5b
#
_entry.id   b0bd52617044490e9ebca3ea6e837d5b
#
_cell.length_a   1.000
_cell.length_b   1.000
_cell.length_c   1.000
_cell.angle_alpha   90.00
_cell.angle_beta   90.00
_cell.angle_gamma   90.00
#
_symmetry.space_group_name_H-M   'P 1'
#
loop_
_entity.id
_entity.type
_entity.pdbx_description
1 polymer ?
#
loop_
_entity_poly.entity_id
_entity_poly.type
_entity_poly.pdbx_seq_one_letter_code
_entity_poly.pdbx_strand_id
1 'polypeptide(L)'
;MIRDITIGQYYPADNRIHKLDPRVKIVCTLLYLISLFTFKSILGYVLATVFLFGCIKLAKVPFKFIVRGLKPIIILLLITVCFNLFLTPGGKTLVHVGFIKITEYGLSTAVYMAIRLIYLIMGSSLMTLTTTPNSLTDGLEKLLHPLNKLHVPVHEISMMMSIALRFIPILLEETDKIMKAQIARGADMESGNLIQKAKAMIPILVPLFVSAFRRANDLAMAMEARCYRGGNGRTKMKPLIYKSADHMAYLITILYVVIAFVVGRYVPFKLWIF
;
A
#
# COMPACT_ATOMS: atom_id res chain seq x y z
N MET A 1 2.92 -22.88 6.96
CA MET A 1 2.04 -21.71 6.84
C MET A 1 2.73 -20.35 7.03
N ILE A 2 3.83 -20.21 7.77
CA ILE A 2 4.51 -18.91 8.00
C ILE A 2 5.53 -18.55 6.90
N ARG A 3 5.91 -19.51 6.05
CA ARG A 3 6.92 -19.31 4.99
C ARG A 3 6.51 -18.39 3.83
N ASP A 4 5.23 -18.07 3.70
CA ASP A 4 4.71 -17.27 2.59
C ASP A 4 4.53 -15.78 2.93
N ILE A 5 4.98 -15.34 4.11
CA ILE A 5 4.98 -13.93 4.48
C ILE A 5 6.19 -13.27 3.80
N THR A 6 6.03 -12.91 2.54
CA THR A 6 6.98 -12.03 1.85
C THR A 6 6.84 -10.63 2.42
N ILE A 7 7.77 -10.29 3.31
CA ILE A 7 7.86 -8.93 3.88
C ILE A 7 8.26 -7.97 2.77
N GLY A 8 7.27 -7.22 2.28
CA GLY A 8 7.44 -6.27 1.18
C GLY A 8 7.42 -6.97 -0.19
N GLN A 9 6.38 -6.68 -0.96
CA GLN A 9 6.25 -7.17 -2.34
C GLN A 9 7.17 -6.39 -3.31
N TYR A 10 8.38 -5.99 -2.86
CA TYR A 10 9.31 -5.29 -3.70
C TYR A 10 9.82 -6.20 -4.83
N TYR A 11 9.68 -5.74 -6.07
CA TYR A 11 10.23 -6.40 -7.24
C TYR A 11 11.56 -5.74 -7.61
N PRO A 12 12.71 -6.43 -7.46
CA PRO A 12 14.02 -5.86 -7.78
C PRO A 12 14.17 -5.70 -9.29
N ALA A 13 14.07 -4.47 -9.78
CA ALA A 13 14.33 -4.12 -11.16
C ALA A 13 15.15 -2.82 -11.23
N ASP A 14 16.12 -2.78 -12.13
CA ASP A 14 16.98 -1.61 -12.32
C ASP A 14 16.40 -0.68 -13.39
N ASN A 15 15.41 0.14 -13.00
CA ASN A 15 14.68 1.03 -13.89
C ASN A 15 14.61 2.47 -13.36
N ARG A 16 14.25 3.40 -14.24
CA ARG A 16 14.12 4.82 -13.89
C ARG A 16 13.18 5.05 -12.72
N ILE A 17 12.02 4.38 -12.68
CA ILE A 17 11.02 4.52 -11.60
C ILE A 17 11.57 3.96 -10.27
N HIS A 18 12.29 2.83 -10.29
CA HIS A 18 12.88 2.27 -9.06
C HIS A 18 13.92 3.19 -8.43
N LYS A 19 14.66 3.96 -9.26
CA LYS A 19 15.71 4.90 -8.84
C LYS A 19 15.20 6.26 -8.37
N LEU A 20 13.90 6.54 -8.51
CA LEU A 20 13.29 7.77 -8.01
C LEU A 20 13.32 7.82 -6.48
N ASP A 21 13.42 9.04 -5.96
CA ASP A 21 13.32 9.30 -4.52
C ASP A 21 11.98 8.78 -3.96
N PRO A 22 11.98 8.06 -2.83
CA PRO A 22 10.74 7.53 -2.21
C PRO A 22 9.71 8.64 -1.91
N ARG A 23 10.14 9.86 -1.57
CA ARG A 23 9.24 11.00 -1.34
C ARG A 23 8.42 11.32 -2.59
N VAL A 24 9.06 11.33 -3.75
CA VAL A 24 8.42 11.58 -5.05
C VAL A 24 7.38 10.50 -5.33
N LYS A 25 7.73 9.24 -5.12
CA LYS A 25 6.81 8.12 -5.36
C LYS A 25 5.57 8.20 -4.48
N ILE A 26 5.74 8.51 -3.18
CA ILE A 26 4.63 8.65 -2.24
C ILE A 26 3.70 9.79 -2.69
N VAL A 27 4.26 10.98 -2.95
CA VAL A 27 3.47 12.16 -3.32
C VAL A 27 2.79 11.97 -4.67
N CYS A 28 3.51 11.47 -5.68
CA CYS A 28 2.94 11.23 -7.01
C CYS A 28 1.82 10.17 -6.97
N THR A 29 2.01 9.10 -6.18
CA THR A 29 0.96 8.10 -6.00
C THR A 29 -0.25 8.68 -5.29
N LEU A 30 -0.07 9.45 -4.22
CA LEU A 30 -1.17 10.15 -3.54
C LEU A 30 -1.94 11.08 -4.48
N LEU A 31 -1.24 11.91 -5.24
CA LEU A 31 -1.86 12.80 -6.23
C LEU A 31 -2.63 12.02 -7.29
N TYR A 32 -2.08 10.91 -7.78
CA TYR A 32 -2.77 10.01 -8.69
C TYR A 32 -4.05 9.43 -8.06
N LEU A 33 -3.97 8.91 -6.84
CA LEU A 33 -5.13 8.35 -6.13
C LEU A 33 -6.23 9.40 -5.94
N ILE A 34 -5.88 10.61 -5.51
CA ILE A 34 -6.83 11.73 -5.33
C ILE A 34 -7.47 12.10 -6.67
N SER A 35 -6.70 12.13 -7.76
CA SER A 35 -7.22 12.49 -9.09
C SER A 35 -8.33 11.55 -9.58
N LEU A 36 -8.29 10.27 -9.21
CA LEU A 36 -9.32 9.28 -9.59
C LEU A 36 -10.70 9.60 -9.01
N PHE A 37 -10.76 10.33 -7.88
CA PHE A 37 -12.04 10.78 -7.30
C PHE A 37 -12.60 12.02 -7.99
N THR A 38 -11.79 12.76 -8.73
CA THR A 38 -12.20 13.95 -9.46
C THR A 38 -12.94 13.60 -10.77
N PHE A 39 -12.71 12.41 -11.30
CA PHE A 39 -13.28 12.00 -12.59
C PHE A 39 -14.77 11.67 -12.49
N LYS A 40 -15.55 12.31 -13.36
CA LYS A 40 -16.96 12.02 -13.59
C LYS A 40 -17.25 11.58 -15.04
N SER A 41 -16.22 11.55 -15.90
CA SER A 41 -16.34 11.25 -17.33
C SER A 41 -15.40 10.13 -17.76
N ILE A 42 -15.75 9.45 -18.83
CA ILE A 42 -14.95 8.35 -19.42
C ILE A 42 -13.56 8.84 -19.88
N LEU A 43 -13.47 10.08 -20.37
CA LEU A 43 -12.21 10.69 -20.79
C LEU A 43 -11.19 10.79 -19.64
N GLY A 44 -11.66 11.09 -18.42
CA GLY A 44 -10.78 11.09 -17.25
C GLY A 44 -10.19 9.72 -16.98
N TYR A 45 -10.98 8.65 -17.13
CA TYR A 45 -10.47 7.28 -16.96
C TYR A 45 -9.55 6.85 -18.09
N VAL A 46 -9.77 7.29 -19.33
CA VAL A 46 -8.83 7.05 -20.45
C VAL A 46 -7.48 7.72 -20.14
N LEU A 47 -7.49 8.96 -19.66
CA LEU A 47 -6.26 9.67 -19.25
C LEU A 47 -5.54 8.93 -18.12
N ALA A 48 -6.28 8.48 -17.09
CA ALA A 48 -5.73 7.69 -16.00
C ALA A 48 -5.13 6.37 -16.47
N THR A 49 -5.78 5.72 -17.47
CA THR A 49 -5.28 4.49 -18.09
C THR A 49 -3.93 4.73 -18.76
N VAL A 50 -3.84 5.75 -19.61
CA VAL A 50 -2.61 6.10 -20.33
C VAL A 50 -1.47 6.40 -19.35
N PHE A 51 -1.75 7.19 -18.31
CA PHE A 51 -0.77 7.51 -17.28
C PHE A 51 -0.30 6.25 -16.53
N LEU A 52 -1.23 5.44 -16.03
CA LEU A 52 -0.93 4.23 -15.26
C LEU A 52 -0.14 3.22 -16.09
N PHE A 53 -0.58 2.92 -17.33
CA PHE A 53 0.14 2.00 -18.22
C PHE A 53 1.51 2.53 -18.62
N GLY A 54 1.64 3.85 -18.82
CA GLY A 54 2.93 4.52 -19.01
C GLY A 54 3.89 4.27 -17.84
N CYS A 55 3.41 4.46 -16.61
CA CYS A 55 4.17 4.18 -15.40
C CYS A 55 4.54 2.69 -15.28
N ILE A 56 3.61 1.77 -15.55
CA ILE A 56 3.87 0.32 -15.50
C ILE A 56 4.95 -0.07 -16.52
N LYS A 57 4.86 0.42 -17.75
CA LYS A 57 5.84 0.15 -18.81
C LYS A 57 7.23 0.68 -18.45
N LEU A 58 7.31 1.89 -17.90
CA LEU A 58 8.57 2.48 -17.44
C LEU A 58 9.15 1.74 -16.21
N ALA A 59 8.30 1.21 -15.33
CA ALA A 59 8.72 0.42 -14.18
C ALA A 59 9.22 -0.98 -14.58
N LYS A 60 8.89 -1.47 -15.80
CA LYS A 60 9.21 -2.83 -16.27
C LYS A 60 8.78 -3.92 -15.28
N VAL A 61 7.73 -3.67 -14.52
CA VAL A 61 7.15 -4.66 -13.62
C VAL A 61 6.23 -5.56 -14.43
N PRO A 62 6.38 -6.90 -14.35
CA PRO A 62 5.47 -7.80 -15.05
C PRO A 62 4.03 -7.60 -14.59
N PHE A 63 3.11 -7.42 -15.53
CA PHE A 63 1.69 -7.14 -15.26
C PHE A 63 1.05 -8.17 -14.32
N LYS A 64 1.53 -9.42 -14.38
CA LYS A 64 1.09 -10.51 -13.50
C LYS A 64 1.23 -10.18 -12.00
N PHE A 65 2.29 -9.47 -11.60
CA PHE A 65 2.48 -9.09 -10.19
C PHE A 65 1.51 -8.01 -9.74
N ILE A 66 1.19 -7.06 -10.63
CA ILE A 66 0.22 -5.98 -10.37
C ILE A 66 -1.19 -6.58 -10.21
N VAL A 67 -1.57 -7.47 -11.15
CA VAL A 67 -2.87 -8.17 -11.11
C VAL A 67 -2.99 -9.10 -9.90
N ARG A 68 -1.88 -9.67 -9.42
CA ARG A 68 -1.90 -10.47 -8.17
C ARG A 68 -2.37 -9.64 -6.97
N GLY A 69 -2.08 -8.34 -6.94
CA GLY A 69 -2.59 -7.41 -5.93
C GLY A 69 -4.12 -7.23 -5.98
N LEU A 70 -4.77 -7.51 -7.12
CA LEU A 70 -6.24 -7.47 -7.24
C LEU A 70 -6.92 -8.70 -6.64
N LYS A 71 -6.23 -9.85 -6.58
CA LYS A 71 -6.82 -11.13 -6.17
C LYS A 71 -7.54 -11.08 -4.82
N PRO A 72 -6.97 -10.53 -3.72
CA PRO A 72 -7.64 -10.49 -2.43
C PRO A 72 -8.84 -9.54 -2.40
N ILE A 73 -8.94 -8.61 -3.36
CA ILE A 73 -9.96 -7.55 -3.38
C ILE A 73 -11.06 -7.85 -4.40
N ILE A 74 -10.94 -8.94 -5.18
CA ILE A 74 -11.97 -9.34 -6.15
C ILE A 74 -13.34 -9.51 -5.48
N ILE A 75 -13.38 -10.10 -4.28
CA ILE A 75 -14.64 -10.29 -3.53
C ILE A 75 -15.26 -8.94 -3.18
N LEU A 76 -14.47 -8.00 -2.65
CA LEU A 76 -14.94 -6.66 -2.32
C LEU A 76 -15.41 -5.91 -3.56
N LEU A 77 -14.68 -6.02 -4.68
CA LEU A 77 -15.06 -5.42 -5.95
C LEU A 77 -16.40 -5.99 -6.44
N LEU A 78 -16.57 -7.30 -6.37
CA LEU A 78 -17.82 -7.96 -6.79
C LEU A 78 -19.00 -7.51 -5.92
N ILE A 79 -18.81 -7.45 -4.60
CA ILE A 79 -19.81 -6.93 -3.67
C ILE A 79 -20.17 -5.47 -4.02
N THR A 80 -19.17 -4.60 -4.23
CA THR A 80 -19.40 -3.18 -4.53
C THR A 80 -20.14 -3.00 -5.85
N VAL A 81 -19.78 -3.77 -6.89
CA VAL A 81 -20.49 -3.76 -8.18
C VAL A 81 -21.95 -4.22 -8.01
N CYS A 82 -22.14 -5.30 -7.26
CA CYS A 82 -23.47 -5.84 -7.01
C CYS A 82 -24.36 -4.83 -6.27
N PHE A 83 -23.85 -4.21 -5.20
CA PHE A 83 -24.56 -3.17 -4.47
C PHE A 83 -24.91 -1.96 -5.35
N ASN A 84 -23.96 -1.44 -6.13
CA ASN A 84 -24.23 -0.31 -7.01
C ASN A 84 -25.23 -0.65 -8.12
N LEU A 85 -25.19 -1.89 -8.65
CA LEU A 85 -26.09 -2.32 -9.70
C LEU A 85 -27.55 -2.41 -9.23
N PHE A 86 -27.77 -2.91 -8.00
CA PHE A 86 -29.11 -3.21 -7.50
C PHE A 86 -29.70 -2.15 -6.58
N LEU A 87 -28.85 -1.46 -5.79
CA LEU A 87 -29.31 -0.49 -4.78
C LEU A 87 -29.28 0.96 -5.25
N THR A 88 -28.65 1.28 -6.41
CA THR A 88 -28.60 2.67 -6.86
C THR A 88 -29.85 3.01 -7.69
N PRO A 89 -30.80 3.78 -7.15
CA PRO A 89 -31.99 4.20 -7.88
C PRO A 89 -31.67 5.36 -8.83
N GLY A 90 -32.26 5.39 -10.00
CA GLY A 90 -32.22 6.54 -10.92
C GLY A 90 -32.10 6.15 -12.39
N GLY A 91 -32.58 7.01 -13.28
CA GLY A 91 -32.58 6.79 -14.72
C GLY A 91 -33.66 5.84 -15.23
N LYS A 92 -33.54 5.46 -16.51
CA LYS A 92 -34.46 4.50 -17.13
C LYS A 92 -34.20 3.09 -16.61
N THR A 93 -35.23 2.33 -16.33
CA THR A 93 -35.09 0.91 -15.98
C THR A 93 -34.79 0.11 -17.23
N LEU A 94 -33.63 -0.53 -17.26
CA LEU A 94 -33.20 -1.39 -18.37
C LEU A 94 -33.82 -2.79 -18.27
N VAL A 95 -33.84 -3.34 -17.06
CA VAL A 95 -34.37 -4.68 -16.79
C VAL A 95 -35.15 -4.65 -15.48
N HIS A 96 -36.36 -5.17 -15.51
CA HIS A 96 -37.22 -5.32 -14.34
C HIS A 96 -37.58 -6.80 -14.21
N VAL A 97 -36.97 -7.49 -13.26
CA VAL A 97 -37.27 -8.90 -12.96
C VAL A 97 -37.66 -9.00 -11.48
N GLY A 98 -38.94 -9.06 -11.18
CA GLY A 98 -39.45 -9.15 -9.82
C GLY A 98 -38.99 -7.99 -8.92
N PHE A 99 -38.25 -8.28 -7.85
CA PHE A 99 -37.72 -7.28 -6.93
C PHE A 99 -36.44 -6.58 -7.40
N ILE A 100 -35.82 -7.05 -8.49
CA ILE A 100 -34.54 -6.55 -8.98
C ILE A 100 -34.79 -5.57 -10.12
N LYS A 101 -34.42 -4.30 -9.92
CA LYS A 101 -34.49 -3.23 -10.92
C LYS A 101 -33.09 -2.81 -11.30
N ILE A 102 -32.63 -3.16 -12.49
CA ILE A 102 -31.37 -2.66 -13.03
C ILE A 102 -31.65 -1.36 -13.75
N THR A 103 -31.05 -0.28 -13.26
CA THR A 103 -31.19 1.05 -13.85
C THR A 103 -29.95 1.41 -14.66
N GLU A 104 -30.10 2.26 -15.67
CA GLU A 104 -28.99 2.77 -16.47
C GLU A 104 -27.95 3.50 -15.60
N TYR A 105 -28.42 4.28 -14.64
CA TYR A 105 -27.56 4.97 -13.69
C TYR A 105 -26.84 4.01 -12.74
N GLY A 106 -27.51 2.96 -12.28
CA GLY A 106 -26.89 1.91 -11.46
C GLY A 106 -25.78 1.16 -12.20
N LEU A 107 -26.03 0.82 -13.48
CA LEU A 107 -25.03 0.13 -14.32
C LEU A 107 -23.81 1.02 -14.57
N SER A 108 -24.01 2.27 -14.96
CA SER A 108 -22.91 3.21 -15.20
C SER A 108 -22.08 3.44 -13.93
N THR A 109 -22.74 3.65 -12.80
CA THR A 109 -22.06 3.84 -11.50
C THR A 109 -21.27 2.61 -11.08
N ALA A 110 -21.83 1.41 -11.27
CA ALA A 110 -21.18 0.14 -10.98
C ALA A 110 -19.88 -0.03 -11.81
N VAL A 111 -19.94 0.27 -13.10
CA VAL A 111 -18.76 0.21 -14.01
C VAL A 111 -17.70 1.23 -13.60
N TYR A 112 -18.09 2.50 -13.36
CA TYR A 112 -17.12 3.53 -12.94
C TYR A 112 -16.47 3.20 -11.59
N MET A 113 -17.24 2.69 -10.63
CA MET A 113 -16.71 2.28 -9.34
C MET A 113 -15.76 1.08 -9.47
N ALA A 114 -16.10 0.10 -10.31
CA ALA A 114 -15.21 -1.04 -10.58
C ALA A 114 -13.87 -0.59 -11.17
N ILE A 115 -13.90 0.25 -12.21
CA ILE A 115 -12.69 0.78 -12.85
C ILE A 115 -11.88 1.61 -11.84
N ARG A 116 -12.53 2.45 -11.05
CA ARG A 116 -11.87 3.26 -10.02
C ARG A 116 -11.14 2.39 -9.00
N LEU A 117 -11.79 1.36 -8.45
CA LEU A 117 -11.18 0.44 -7.49
C LEU A 117 -9.99 -0.30 -8.09
N ILE A 118 -10.11 -0.78 -9.32
CA ILE A 118 -9.00 -1.44 -10.03
C ILE A 118 -7.80 -0.49 -10.15
N TYR A 119 -8.02 0.76 -10.55
CA TYR A 119 -6.95 1.74 -10.73
C TYR A 119 -6.32 2.20 -9.42
N LEU A 120 -7.12 2.34 -8.35
CA LEU A 120 -6.60 2.60 -6.99
C LEU A 120 -5.65 1.50 -6.55
N ILE A 121 -6.04 0.24 -6.74
CA ILE A 121 -5.23 -0.91 -6.35
C ILE A 121 -3.98 -1.03 -7.21
N MET A 122 -4.12 -0.87 -8.53
CA MET A 122 -2.97 -0.96 -9.44
C MET A 122 -1.95 0.15 -9.16
N GLY A 123 -2.40 1.38 -8.90
CA GLY A 123 -1.52 2.50 -8.57
C GLY A 123 -0.78 2.31 -7.25
N SER A 124 -1.48 1.89 -6.19
CA SER A 124 -0.86 1.60 -4.89
C SER A 124 0.06 0.39 -4.95
N SER A 125 -0.32 -0.67 -5.68
CA SER A 125 0.54 -1.85 -5.90
C SER A 125 1.83 -1.49 -6.64
N LEU A 126 1.76 -0.60 -7.64
CA LEU A 126 2.94 -0.15 -8.36
C LEU A 126 3.94 0.56 -7.42
N MET A 127 3.46 1.40 -6.50
CA MET A 127 4.30 2.04 -5.49
C MET A 127 4.98 0.99 -4.59
N THR A 128 4.21 0.02 -4.09
CA THR A 128 4.73 -1.05 -3.21
C THR A 128 5.74 -1.94 -3.92
N LEU A 129 5.51 -2.29 -5.19
CA LEU A 129 6.41 -3.11 -6.00
C LEU A 129 7.72 -2.38 -6.37
N THR A 130 7.70 -1.05 -6.41
CA THR A 130 8.86 -0.24 -6.83
C THR A 130 9.63 0.40 -5.67
N THR A 131 9.15 0.26 -4.42
CA THR A 131 9.76 0.91 -3.25
C THR A 131 9.96 -0.10 -2.13
N THR A 132 11.17 -0.17 -1.58
CA THR A 132 11.43 -1.03 -0.43
C THR A 132 10.80 -0.45 0.85
N PRO A 133 10.37 -1.28 1.82
CA PRO A 133 9.79 -0.80 3.07
C PRO A 133 10.69 0.20 3.82
N ASN A 134 12.00 -0.04 3.86
CA ASN A 134 12.95 0.85 4.50
C ASN A 134 13.02 2.23 3.80
N SER A 135 13.05 2.23 2.46
CA SER A 135 13.04 3.48 1.69
C SER A 135 11.72 4.24 1.87
N LEU A 136 10.60 3.50 1.97
CA LEU A 136 9.30 4.09 2.24
C LEU A 136 9.28 4.81 3.60
N THR A 137 9.83 4.18 4.64
CA THR A 137 9.95 4.77 5.98
C THR A 137 10.81 6.04 5.96
N ASP A 138 11.96 6.01 5.26
CA ASP A 138 12.83 7.18 5.10
C ASP A 138 12.12 8.32 4.35
N GLY A 139 11.34 7.98 3.32
CA GLY A 139 10.54 8.95 2.57
C GLY A 139 9.46 9.59 3.44
N LEU A 140 8.74 8.78 4.22
CA LEU A 140 7.71 9.24 5.14
C LEU A 140 8.29 10.15 6.22
N GLU A 141 9.43 9.82 6.83
CA GLU A 141 10.09 10.67 7.81
C GLU A 141 10.34 12.08 7.26
N LYS A 142 10.87 12.17 6.04
CA LYS A 142 11.15 13.46 5.42
C LYS A 142 9.88 14.23 5.04
N LEU A 143 8.84 13.54 4.57
CA LEU A 143 7.55 14.16 4.23
C LEU A 143 6.80 14.64 5.47
N LEU A 144 6.87 13.88 6.56
CA LEU A 144 6.20 14.20 7.82
C LEU A 144 7.03 15.13 8.73
N HIS A 145 8.27 15.43 8.36
CA HIS A 145 9.14 16.32 9.15
C HIS A 145 8.49 17.67 9.55
N PRO A 146 7.64 18.31 8.72
CA PRO A 146 6.92 19.52 9.12
C PRO A 146 6.01 19.33 10.35
N LEU A 147 5.55 18.10 10.62
CA LEU A 147 4.72 17.78 11.78
C LEU A 147 5.49 17.87 13.11
N ASN A 148 6.84 17.92 13.08
CA ASN A 148 7.63 18.21 14.27
C ASN A 148 7.25 19.56 14.91
N LYS A 149 6.75 20.51 14.10
CA LYS A 149 6.23 21.80 14.62
C LYS A 149 4.95 21.63 15.46
N LEU A 150 4.24 20.52 15.26
CA LEU A 150 3.04 20.13 16.05
C LEU A 150 3.39 19.19 17.21
N HIS A 151 4.66 19.14 17.63
CA HIS A 151 5.18 18.28 18.71
C HIS A 151 5.02 16.76 18.43
N VAL A 152 4.87 16.34 17.17
CA VAL A 152 4.87 14.92 16.79
C VAL A 152 6.32 14.45 16.64
N PRO A 153 6.78 13.44 17.39
CA PRO A 153 8.15 12.94 17.35
C PRO A 153 8.40 12.06 16.09
N VAL A 154 8.40 12.71 14.91
CA VAL A 154 8.47 12.02 13.61
C VAL A 154 9.74 11.19 13.44
N HIS A 155 10.87 11.72 13.95
CA HIS A 155 12.15 11.01 13.87
C HIS A 155 12.13 9.72 14.69
N GLU A 156 11.62 9.76 15.90
CA GLU A 156 11.52 8.63 16.80
C GLU A 156 10.57 7.56 16.24
N ILE A 157 9.44 7.97 15.68
CA ILE A 157 8.49 7.06 15.02
C ILE A 157 9.17 6.37 13.82
N SER A 158 9.88 7.12 12.97
CA SER A 158 10.59 6.55 11.82
C SER A 158 11.68 5.57 12.23
N MET A 159 12.39 5.91 13.30
CA MET A 159 13.41 5.03 13.86
C MET A 159 12.79 3.73 14.40
N MET A 160 11.69 3.82 15.15
CA MET A 160 10.95 2.63 15.63
C MET A 160 10.49 1.75 14.46
N MET A 161 9.95 2.36 13.39
CA MET A 161 9.55 1.62 12.19
C MET A 161 10.74 0.92 11.52
N SER A 162 11.88 1.59 11.42
CA SER A 162 13.11 1.02 10.81
C SER A 162 13.66 -0.15 11.64
N ILE A 163 13.61 -0.04 12.96
CA ILE A 163 13.99 -1.11 13.89
C ILE A 163 13.02 -2.29 13.76
N ALA A 164 11.71 -2.01 13.75
CA ALA A 164 10.67 -3.03 13.60
C ALA A 164 10.85 -3.80 12.29
N LEU A 165 11.02 -3.12 11.15
CA LEU A 165 11.24 -3.74 9.85
C LEU A 165 12.49 -4.64 9.81
N ARG A 166 13.52 -4.31 10.60
CA ARG A 166 14.72 -5.13 10.74
C ARG A 166 14.47 -6.37 11.61
N PHE A 167 13.67 -6.22 12.67
CA PHE A 167 13.41 -7.33 13.61
C PHE A 167 12.37 -8.31 13.10
N ILE A 168 11.45 -7.92 12.23
CA ILE A 168 10.42 -8.82 11.69
C ILE A 168 11.02 -10.11 11.11
N PRO A 169 12.01 -10.10 10.19
CA PRO A 169 12.62 -11.33 9.69
C PRO A 169 13.23 -12.20 10.80
N ILE A 170 13.92 -11.55 11.73
CA ILE A 170 14.61 -12.23 12.85
C ILE A 170 13.59 -12.91 13.76
N LEU A 171 12.48 -12.21 14.08
CA LEU A 171 11.40 -12.77 14.91
C LEU A 171 10.63 -13.89 14.20
N LEU A 172 10.48 -13.83 12.88
CA LEU A 172 9.89 -14.92 12.10
C LEU A 172 10.75 -16.19 12.16
N GLU A 173 12.07 -16.05 11.98
CA GLU A 173 12.99 -17.18 12.13
C GLU A 173 12.99 -17.76 13.54
N GLU A 174 12.92 -16.90 14.57
CA GLU A 174 12.82 -17.30 15.96
C GLU A 174 11.51 -18.05 16.23
N THR A 175 10.40 -17.52 15.69
CA THR A 175 9.08 -18.17 15.79
C THR A 175 9.10 -19.57 15.19
N ASP A 176 9.71 -19.74 14.02
CA ASP A 176 9.85 -21.06 13.38
C ASP A 176 10.68 -22.04 14.24
N LYS A 177 11.75 -21.55 14.88
CA LYS A 177 12.57 -22.37 15.78
C LYS A 177 11.80 -22.79 17.03
N ILE A 178 11.11 -21.83 17.66
CA ILE A 178 10.29 -22.09 18.86
C ILE A 178 9.17 -23.06 18.52
N MET A 179 8.48 -22.86 17.39
CA MET A 179 7.40 -23.74 16.94
C MET A 179 7.88 -25.19 16.75
N LYS A 180 9.01 -25.39 16.05
CA LYS A 180 9.59 -26.71 15.86
C LYS A 180 9.97 -27.38 17.19
N ALA A 181 10.52 -26.61 18.13
CA ALA A 181 10.86 -27.11 19.46
C ALA A 181 9.61 -27.51 20.26
N GLN A 182 8.52 -26.77 20.17
CA GLN A 182 7.26 -27.10 20.85
C GLN A 182 6.57 -28.32 20.23
N ILE A 183 6.60 -28.45 18.91
CA ILE A 183 6.08 -29.65 18.21
C ILE A 183 6.88 -30.90 18.65
N ALA A 184 8.21 -30.79 18.73
CA ALA A 184 9.06 -31.87 19.21
C ALA A 184 8.78 -32.29 20.68
N ARG A 185 8.22 -31.36 21.48
CA ARG A 185 7.75 -31.60 22.87
C ARG A 185 6.34 -32.16 22.93
N GLY A 186 5.70 -32.45 21.79
CA GLY A 186 4.36 -32.99 21.71
C GLY A 186 3.24 -31.96 21.72
N ALA A 187 3.54 -30.69 21.50
CA ALA A 187 2.50 -29.66 21.38
C ALA A 187 1.70 -29.87 20.08
N ASP A 188 0.40 -30.02 20.21
CA ASP A 188 -0.52 -30.06 19.07
C ASP A 188 -1.13 -28.67 18.84
N MET A 189 -0.87 -28.10 17.68
CA MET A 189 -1.28 -26.74 17.29
C MET A 189 -2.43 -26.74 16.29
N GLU A 190 -2.78 -27.89 15.72
CA GLU A 190 -3.74 -27.98 14.61
C GLU A 190 -5.08 -28.52 15.04
N SER A 191 -5.15 -29.36 16.08
CA SER A 191 -6.39 -29.98 16.54
C SER A 191 -7.12 -29.11 17.57
N GLY A 192 -8.43 -29.30 17.65
CA GLY A 192 -9.29 -28.69 18.65
C GLY A 192 -10.02 -27.40 18.24
N ASN A 193 -10.82 -26.88 19.19
CA ASN A 193 -11.61 -25.64 19.04
C ASN A 193 -10.73 -24.40 19.00
N LEU A 194 -11.28 -23.27 18.53
CA LEU A 194 -10.57 -21.97 18.46
C LEU A 194 -9.90 -21.57 19.77
N ILE A 195 -10.54 -21.83 20.92
CA ILE A 195 -9.99 -21.54 22.27
C ILE A 195 -8.80 -22.44 22.57
N GLN A 196 -8.85 -23.73 22.20
CA GLN A 196 -7.74 -24.67 22.39
C GLN A 196 -6.54 -24.29 21.50
N LYS A 197 -6.79 -23.91 20.26
CA LYS A 197 -5.75 -23.39 19.35
C LYS A 197 -5.10 -22.12 19.90
N ALA A 198 -5.88 -21.18 20.44
CA ALA A 198 -5.35 -19.99 21.09
C ALA A 198 -4.48 -20.33 22.31
N LYS A 199 -4.89 -21.27 23.15
CA LYS A 199 -4.08 -21.74 24.28
C LYS A 199 -2.79 -22.44 23.83
N ALA A 200 -2.84 -23.21 22.75
CA ALA A 200 -1.66 -23.87 22.17
C ALA A 200 -0.63 -22.89 21.62
N MET A 201 -1.01 -21.64 21.33
CA MET A 201 -0.07 -20.58 20.91
C MET A 201 0.70 -19.95 22.08
N ILE A 202 0.21 -20.05 23.34
CA ILE A 202 0.86 -19.43 24.52
C ILE A 202 2.32 -19.90 24.68
N PRO A 203 2.65 -21.21 24.58
CA PRO A 203 4.01 -21.71 24.68
C PRO A 203 4.97 -21.19 23.60
N ILE A 204 4.45 -20.62 22.51
CA ILE A 204 5.24 -19.95 21.47
C ILE A 204 5.37 -18.46 21.80
N LEU A 205 4.28 -17.81 22.20
CA LEU A 205 4.24 -16.38 22.45
C LEU A 205 5.14 -15.96 23.63
N VAL A 206 5.11 -16.71 24.73
CA VAL A 206 5.87 -16.34 25.94
C VAL A 206 7.39 -16.32 25.67
N PRO A 207 8.01 -17.36 25.11
CA PRO A 207 9.44 -17.33 24.78
C PRO A 207 9.79 -16.26 23.75
N LEU A 208 8.90 -16.02 22.76
CA LEU A 208 9.08 -15.00 21.74
C LEU A 208 9.10 -13.60 22.37
N PHE A 209 8.18 -13.32 23.30
CA PHE A 209 8.15 -12.07 24.06
C PHE A 209 9.44 -11.86 24.87
N VAL A 210 9.87 -12.87 25.61
CA VAL A 210 11.10 -12.80 26.39
C VAL A 210 12.31 -12.53 25.51
N SER A 211 12.40 -13.19 24.35
CA SER A 211 13.47 -12.94 23.36
C SER A 211 13.41 -11.52 22.79
N ALA A 212 12.22 -11.04 22.44
CA ALA A 212 12.03 -9.68 21.94
C ALA A 212 12.46 -8.61 22.96
N PHE A 213 12.07 -8.76 24.24
CA PHE A 213 12.49 -7.85 25.29
C PHE A 213 14.01 -7.87 25.54
N ARG A 214 14.62 -9.06 25.51
CA ARG A 214 16.08 -9.18 25.66
C ARG A 214 16.79 -8.43 24.52
N ARG A 215 16.36 -8.62 23.28
CA ARG A 215 16.91 -7.90 22.12
C ARG A 215 16.69 -6.39 22.18
N ALA A 216 15.53 -5.94 22.71
CA ALA A 216 15.26 -4.53 22.90
C ALA A 216 16.22 -3.90 23.91
N ASN A 217 16.50 -4.59 25.05
CA ASN A 217 17.48 -4.17 26.03
C ASN A 217 18.90 -4.14 25.47
N ASP A 218 19.31 -5.18 24.74
CA ASP A 218 20.62 -5.23 24.09
C ASP A 218 20.80 -4.06 23.10
N LEU A 219 19.75 -3.76 22.33
CA LEU A 219 19.74 -2.63 21.38
C LEU A 219 19.84 -1.29 22.12
N ALA A 220 19.08 -1.13 23.23
CA ALA A 220 19.11 0.08 24.02
C ALA A 220 20.49 0.34 24.61
N MET A 221 21.12 -0.68 25.21
CA MET A 221 22.50 -0.58 25.72
C MET A 221 23.49 -0.24 24.61
N ALA A 222 23.35 -0.86 23.43
CA ALA A 222 24.21 -0.57 22.28
C ALA A 222 24.02 0.86 21.76
N MET A 223 22.81 1.42 21.84
CA MET A 223 22.52 2.83 21.48
C MET A 223 23.11 3.80 22.50
N GLU A 224 22.99 3.50 23.78
CA GLU A 224 23.60 4.30 24.87
C GLU A 224 25.13 4.31 24.75
N ALA A 225 25.75 3.14 24.54
CA ALA A 225 27.19 3.04 24.32
C ALA A 225 27.70 3.83 23.10
N ARG A 226 26.82 4.07 22.12
CA ARG A 226 27.08 4.93 20.95
C ARG A 226 26.67 6.38 21.14
N CYS A 227 26.39 6.80 22.39
CA CYS A 227 25.98 8.16 22.75
C CYS A 227 24.74 8.65 22.00
N TYR A 228 23.74 7.79 21.83
CA TYR A 228 22.48 8.19 21.20
C TYR A 228 21.73 9.20 22.12
N ARG A 229 21.44 10.40 21.57
CA ARG A 229 20.75 11.50 22.29
C ARG A 229 19.52 12.03 21.51
N GLY A 230 18.80 11.14 20.83
CA GLY A 230 17.64 11.54 20.01
C GLY A 230 17.99 11.98 18.59
N GLY A 231 17.05 12.64 17.92
CA GLY A 231 17.17 13.00 16.50
C GLY A 231 17.88 14.32 16.21
N ASN A 232 18.05 15.20 17.20
CA ASN A 232 18.60 16.53 16.99
C ASN A 232 20.11 16.49 16.69
N GLY A 233 20.54 17.21 15.65
CA GLY A 233 21.96 17.31 15.27
C GLY A 233 22.53 16.08 14.55
N ARG A 234 21.73 15.07 14.20
CA ARG A 234 22.20 13.87 13.47
C ARG A 234 22.14 14.03 11.97
N THR A 235 23.13 13.47 11.29
CA THR A 235 23.16 13.32 9.83
C THR A 235 22.87 11.88 9.44
N LYS A 236 22.23 11.67 8.29
CA LYS A 236 22.03 10.33 7.72
C LYS A 236 23.24 9.93 6.88
N MET A 237 23.70 8.67 7.01
CA MET A 237 24.79 8.13 6.21
C MET A 237 24.45 8.09 4.71
N LYS A 238 23.16 7.87 4.39
CA LYS A 238 22.63 7.94 3.01
C LYS A 238 21.51 8.96 2.96
N PRO A 239 21.81 10.26 2.78
CA PRO A 239 20.77 11.29 2.70
C PRO A 239 19.95 11.13 1.41
N LEU A 240 18.66 11.39 1.50
CA LEU A 240 17.79 11.50 0.33
C LEU A 240 18.07 12.83 -0.38
N ILE A 241 18.56 12.77 -1.61
CA ILE A 241 18.89 13.93 -2.44
C ILE A 241 18.06 13.87 -3.73
N TYR A 242 17.32 14.94 -4.01
CA TYR A 242 16.56 15.05 -5.25
C TYR A 242 17.48 15.10 -6.47
N LYS A 243 17.12 14.34 -7.49
CA LYS A 243 17.79 14.30 -8.79
C LYS A 243 16.91 14.96 -9.87
N SER A 244 17.49 15.29 -11.02
CA SER A 244 16.72 15.85 -12.16
C SER A 244 15.54 14.96 -12.58
N ALA A 245 15.69 13.63 -12.47
CA ALA A 245 14.61 12.68 -12.74
C ALA A 245 13.42 12.82 -11.78
N ASP A 246 13.67 13.23 -10.53
CA ASP A 246 12.63 13.43 -9.52
C ASP A 246 11.79 14.67 -9.83
N HIS A 247 12.43 15.75 -10.24
CA HIS A 247 11.73 16.96 -10.68
C HIS A 247 10.89 16.71 -11.94
N MET A 248 11.41 15.91 -12.90
CA MET A 248 10.65 15.52 -14.08
C MET A 248 9.43 14.68 -13.71
N ALA A 249 9.55 13.76 -12.75
CA ALA A 249 8.43 12.95 -12.28
C ALA A 249 7.34 13.81 -11.63
N TYR A 250 7.71 14.80 -10.80
CA TYR A 250 6.76 15.77 -10.27
C TYR A 250 6.06 16.56 -11.38
N LEU A 251 6.82 17.09 -12.34
CA LEU A 251 6.28 17.88 -13.44
C LEU A 251 5.25 17.06 -14.25
N ILE A 252 5.59 15.82 -14.62
CA ILE A 252 4.68 14.93 -15.37
C ILE A 252 3.41 14.63 -14.56
N THR A 253 3.56 14.36 -13.26
CA THR A 253 2.41 14.05 -12.40
C THR A 253 1.53 15.28 -12.17
N ILE A 254 2.11 16.46 -11.96
CA ILE A 254 1.34 17.71 -11.80
C ILE A 254 0.62 18.03 -13.11
N LEU A 255 1.30 17.93 -14.26
CA LEU A 255 0.68 18.13 -15.57
C LEU A 255 -0.50 17.17 -15.77
N TYR A 256 -0.33 15.88 -15.44
CA TYR A 256 -1.41 14.89 -15.45
C TYR A 256 -2.58 15.32 -14.57
N VAL A 257 -2.34 15.73 -13.32
CA VAL A 257 -3.41 16.15 -12.37
C VAL A 257 -4.14 17.40 -12.88
N VAL A 258 -3.41 18.38 -13.43
CA VAL A 258 -4.01 19.59 -14.00
C VAL A 258 -4.90 19.24 -15.18
N ILE A 259 -4.43 18.42 -16.13
CA ILE A 259 -5.23 17.95 -17.27
C ILE A 259 -6.45 17.18 -16.76
N ALA A 260 -6.26 16.31 -15.78
CA ALA A 260 -7.31 15.52 -15.14
C ALA A 260 -8.41 16.41 -14.55
N PHE A 261 -8.02 17.47 -13.85
CA PHE A 261 -8.94 18.44 -13.26
C PHE A 261 -9.69 19.24 -14.32
N VAL A 262 -8.99 19.72 -15.35
CA VAL A 262 -9.59 20.44 -16.49
C VAL A 262 -10.60 19.55 -17.22
N VAL A 263 -10.22 18.32 -17.55
CA VAL A 263 -11.12 17.34 -18.19
C VAL A 263 -12.33 17.05 -17.32
N GLY A 264 -12.14 16.86 -16.00
CA GLY A 264 -13.23 16.61 -15.07
C GLY A 264 -14.20 17.78 -14.92
N ARG A 265 -13.73 19.03 -15.12
CA ARG A 265 -14.53 20.26 -14.97
C ARG A 265 -15.25 20.68 -16.25
N TYR A 266 -14.54 20.66 -17.38
CA TYR A 266 -14.97 21.30 -18.63
C TYR A 266 -15.56 20.33 -19.65
N VAL A 267 -15.30 19.03 -19.51
CA VAL A 267 -15.83 18.01 -20.42
C VAL A 267 -16.84 17.13 -19.70
N PRO A 268 -18.11 17.58 -19.57
CA PRO A 268 -19.20 16.73 -19.09
C PRO A 268 -19.61 15.75 -20.20
N PHE A 269 -18.66 14.94 -20.64
CA PHE A 269 -18.93 13.94 -21.67
C PHE A 269 -19.62 12.76 -21.02
N LYS A 270 -20.96 12.87 -20.89
CA LYS A 270 -21.83 11.72 -20.70
C LYS A 270 -21.80 10.92 -22.00
N LEU A 271 -20.77 10.08 -22.16
CA LEU A 271 -20.79 9.06 -23.22
C LEU A 271 -21.56 7.86 -22.70
N TRP A 272 -22.86 8.04 -22.51
CA TRP A 272 -23.81 6.96 -22.67
C TRP A 272 -24.80 7.41 -23.73
N ILE A 273 -24.51 6.93 -24.88
CA ILE A 273 -25.42 6.67 -25.97
C ILE A 273 -26.43 5.68 -25.42
N PHE A 274 -27.57 6.20 -25.04
CA PHE A 274 -28.91 5.68 -25.17
C PHE A 274 -29.86 6.68 -24.52
#